data_928daa27a8e3e7d766a11bb350ba6034
#
_entry.id   928daa27a8e3e7d766a11bb350ba6034
#
_cell.length_a   1.000
_cell.length_b   1.000
_cell.length_c   1.000
_cell.angle_alpha   90.00
_cell.angle_beta   90.00
_cell.angle_gamma   90.00
#
_symmetry.space_group_name_H-M   'P 1'
#
loop_
_entity.id
_entity.type
_entity.pdbx_description
1 polymer ?
#
loop_
_entity_poly.entity_id
_entity_poly.type
_entity_poly.pdbx_seq_one_letter_code
_entity_poly.pdbx_strand_id
1 'polypeptide(L)'
;VIPWNGAARAAGVIRRSLPGIVCCALGLAGCASPLPVGPNYAAPNAADMLSAERWQAALPHEGESRALLDWWQGFNDPVLGELLKHAEADSPTLAEAVARIDEARAGMTTAGAAGWPGVSVGAHAMRNNGSADFPAPAQTTRGSTVDAQWEIDLFGRVRRGNEAALARLESRERGWHAARISLAAEVANRYVTYRACQLTLRASAADAKS
;
A
#
# COMPACT_ATOMS: atom_id res chain seq x y z
N VAL A 1 -12.16 -68.14 -39.26
CA VAL A 1 -12.60 -66.74 -39.37
C VAL A 1 -13.40 -66.41 -38.16
N ILE A 2 -12.85 -65.67 -37.20
CA ILE A 2 -13.51 -65.25 -35.94
C ILE A 2 -13.92 -63.78 -36.16
N PRO A 3 -15.19 -63.40 -36.04
CA PRO A 3 -15.57 -61.98 -36.16
C PRO A 3 -15.26 -61.22 -34.85
N TRP A 4 -14.56 -60.08 -35.03
CA TRP A 4 -14.15 -59.18 -33.97
C TRP A 4 -15.33 -58.26 -33.58
N ASN A 5 -15.95 -58.52 -32.40
CA ASN A 5 -17.10 -57.75 -31.87
C ASN A 5 -16.67 -56.73 -30.77
N GLY A 6 -15.56 -56.00 -31.00
CA GLY A 6 -15.02 -55.06 -30.04
C GLY A 6 -15.69 -53.67 -30.00
N ALA A 7 -16.42 -53.28 -31.05
CA ALA A 7 -16.90 -51.92 -31.21
C ALA A 7 -18.17 -51.56 -30.39
N ALA A 8 -18.97 -52.55 -30.00
CA ALA A 8 -20.24 -52.28 -29.34
C ALA A 8 -20.14 -52.05 -27.81
N ARG A 9 -19.03 -52.44 -27.17
CA ARG A 9 -18.85 -52.26 -25.71
C ARG A 9 -18.29 -50.89 -25.32
N ALA A 10 -17.58 -50.23 -26.21
CA ALA A 10 -17.02 -48.88 -25.95
C ALA A 10 -18.08 -47.80 -25.94
N ALA A 11 -19.11 -47.89 -26.79
CA ALA A 11 -20.19 -46.89 -26.86
C ALA A 11 -21.12 -46.86 -25.63
N GLY A 12 -21.24 -48.00 -24.91
CA GLY A 12 -22.12 -48.11 -23.72
C GLY A 12 -21.50 -47.47 -22.46
N VAL A 13 -20.18 -47.49 -22.35
CA VAL A 13 -19.45 -46.93 -21.19
C VAL A 13 -19.42 -45.39 -21.29
N ILE A 14 -19.22 -44.82 -22.46
CA ILE A 14 -19.20 -43.36 -22.69
C ILE A 14 -20.57 -42.76 -22.41
N ARG A 15 -21.66 -43.45 -22.75
CA ARG A 15 -23.03 -42.95 -22.57
C ARG A 15 -23.50 -42.94 -21.11
N ARG A 16 -22.91 -43.77 -20.21
CA ARG A 16 -23.23 -43.81 -18.77
C ARG A 16 -22.40 -42.83 -17.94
N SER A 17 -21.25 -42.39 -18.43
CA SER A 17 -20.37 -41.46 -17.71
C SER A 17 -20.65 -39.97 -18.06
N LEU A 18 -21.37 -39.71 -19.16
CA LEU A 18 -21.71 -38.31 -19.55
C LEU A 18 -22.50 -37.55 -18.45
N PRO A 19 -23.53 -38.08 -17.80
CA PRO A 19 -24.26 -37.33 -16.78
C PRO A 19 -23.39 -37.02 -15.55
N GLY A 20 -22.46 -37.90 -15.17
CA GLY A 20 -21.53 -37.65 -14.07
C GLY A 20 -20.52 -36.55 -14.37
N ILE A 21 -20.00 -36.51 -15.59
CA ILE A 21 -19.04 -35.46 -16.03
C ILE A 21 -19.74 -34.11 -16.14
N VAL A 22 -20.98 -34.06 -16.64
CA VAL A 22 -21.76 -32.83 -16.72
C VAL A 22 -22.15 -32.30 -15.34
N CYS A 23 -22.50 -33.15 -14.37
CA CYS A 23 -22.75 -32.76 -13.00
C CYS A 23 -21.49 -32.23 -12.31
N CYS A 24 -20.32 -32.84 -12.50
CA CYS A 24 -19.05 -32.31 -12.00
C CYS A 24 -18.68 -30.97 -12.66
N ALA A 25 -18.88 -30.83 -13.96
CA ALA A 25 -18.61 -29.57 -14.67
C ALA A 25 -19.55 -28.42 -14.24
N LEU A 26 -20.80 -28.70 -13.97
CA LEU A 26 -21.78 -27.74 -13.45
C LEU A 26 -21.50 -27.38 -11.98
N GLY A 27 -21.00 -28.31 -11.16
CA GLY A 27 -20.57 -28.05 -9.80
C GLY A 27 -19.35 -27.15 -9.71
N LEU A 28 -18.39 -27.27 -10.65
CA LEU A 28 -17.24 -26.39 -10.74
C LEU A 28 -17.57 -25.00 -11.31
N ALA A 29 -18.57 -24.89 -12.16
CA ALA A 29 -19.01 -23.60 -12.70
C ALA A 29 -19.69 -22.69 -11.64
N GLY A 30 -20.29 -23.28 -10.60
CA GLY A 30 -20.88 -22.55 -9.46
C GLY A 30 -19.84 -21.86 -8.55
N CYS A 31 -18.57 -22.28 -8.60
CA CYS A 31 -17.47 -21.69 -7.82
C CYS A 31 -16.76 -20.53 -8.55
N ALA A 32 -17.19 -20.17 -9.77
CA ALA A 32 -16.44 -19.28 -10.65
C ALA A 32 -16.64 -17.77 -10.40
N SER A 33 -17.34 -17.37 -9.35
CA SER A 33 -17.40 -15.96 -8.92
C SER A 33 -17.03 -15.85 -7.46
N PRO A 34 -15.73 -15.78 -7.12
CA PRO A 34 -15.34 -15.39 -5.78
C PRO A 34 -15.74 -13.93 -5.58
N LEU A 35 -17.00 -13.72 -5.18
CA LEU A 35 -17.47 -12.39 -4.76
C LEU A 35 -16.73 -12.05 -3.47
N PRO A 36 -15.93 -10.96 -3.46
CA PRO A 36 -15.27 -10.54 -2.25
C PRO A 36 -16.34 -10.21 -1.20
N VAL A 37 -16.19 -10.78 -0.02
CA VAL A 37 -17.09 -10.51 1.10
C VAL A 37 -16.82 -9.10 1.61
N GLY A 38 -17.89 -8.35 1.89
CA GLY A 38 -17.84 -7.00 2.44
C GLY A 38 -18.11 -5.89 1.41
N PRO A 39 -18.35 -4.67 1.89
CA PRO A 39 -18.64 -3.52 1.04
C PRO A 39 -17.39 -3.10 0.24
N ASN A 40 -17.61 -2.60 -0.98
CA ASN A 40 -16.56 -1.94 -1.72
C ASN A 40 -16.35 -0.53 -1.15
N TYR A 41 -15.08 -0.14 -1.01
CA TYR A 41 -14.76 1.23 -0.63
C TYR A 41 -15.18 2.18 -1.75
N ALA A 42 -16.00 3.18 -1.38
CA ALA A 42 -16.26 4.33 -2.22
C ALA A 42 -15.70 5.57 -1.49
N ALA A 43 -14.83 6.31 -2.17
CA ALA A 43 -14.30 7.54 -1.61
C ALA A 43 -15.48 8.50 -1.33
N PRO A 44 -15.56 9.10 -0.12
CA PRO A 44 -16.56 10.12 0.14
C PRO A 44 -16.45 11.26 -0.88
N ASN A 45 -17.57 11.71 -1.41
CA ASN A 45 -17.57 12.88 -2.26
C ASN A 45 -17.20 14.10 -1.40
N ALA A 46 -16.18 14.85 -1.81
CA ALA A 46 -15.77 16.05 -1.09
C ALA A 46 -16.90 17.07 -0.94
N ALA A 47 -17.83 17.14 -1.93
CA ALA A 47 -19.01 17.99 -1.86
C ALA A 47 -19.99 17.59 -0.76
N ASP A 48 -20.10 16.29 -0.45
CA ASP A 48 -20.98 15.78 0.61
C ASP A 48 -20.38 15.99 2.02
N MET A 49 -19.05 16.07 2.11
CA MET A 49 -18.34 16.35 3.36
C MET A 49 -18.30 17.85 3.70
N LEU A 50 -18.36 18.70 2.68
CA LEU A 50 -18.41 20.14 2.78
C LEU A 50 -19.87 20.61 2.80
N SER A 51 -20.62 20.22 3.83
CA SER A 51 -21.98 20.77 4.09
C SER A 51 -21.96 22.24 4.51
N ALA A 52 -20.80 22.89 4.47
CA ALA A 52 -20.67 24.30 4.69
C ALA A 52 -21.26 25.07 3.50
N GLU A 53 -22.26 25.90 3.76
CA GLU A 53 -22.65 26.96 2.87
C GLU A 53 -21.40 27.61 2.26
N ARG A 54 -21.49 27.88 0.97
CA ARG A 54 -20.51 28.50 0.07
C ARG A 54 -19.43 29.28 0.83
N TRP A 55 -18.16 28.89 0.63
CA TRP A 55 -17.02 29.72 1.07
C TRP A 55 -17.20 31.14 0.56
N GLN A 56 -17.32 32.10 1.46
CA GLN A 56 -17.71 33.47 1.10
C GLN A 56 -16.55 34.31 0.55
N ALA A 57 -15.30 33.92 0.81
CA ALA A 57 -14.13 34.55 0.23
C ALA A 57 -13.84 33.96 -1.13
N ALA A 58 -13.57 34.80 -2.14
CA ALA A 58 -13.09 34.35 -3.44
C ALA A 58 -11.78 33.57 -3.22
N LEU A 59 -11.74 32.32 -3.69
CA LEU A 59 -10.53 31.51 -3.63
C LEU A 59 -9.53 32.09 -4.64
N PRO A 60 -8.33 32.49 -4.22
CA PRO A 60 -7.35 33.16 -5.12
C PRO A 60 -6.87 32.26 -6.26
N HIS A 61 -7.20 30.97 -6.23
CA HIS A 61 -6.81 29.94 -7.19
C HIS A 61 -8.01 29.20 -7.78
N GLU A 62 -9.21 29.78 -7.71
CA GLU A 62 -10.47 29.16 -8.22
C GLU A 62 -10.73 27.72 -7.73
N GLY A 63 -10.11 27.33 -6.62
CA GLY A 63 -10.23 25.98 -6.04
C GLY A 63 -9.26 24.95 -6.62
N GLU A 64 -8.34 25.32 -7.51
CA GLU A 64 -7.36 24.40 -8.05
C GLU A 64 -6.28 24.04 -7.02
N SER A 65 -6.23 22.75 -6.64
CA SER A 65 -5.22 22.25 -5.69
C SER A 65 -3.79 22.32 -6.23
N ARG A 66 -3.61 22.39 -7.55
CA ARG A 66 -2.29 22.56 -8.18
C ARG A 66 -1.67 23.92 -7.85
N ALA A 67 -2.48 24.97 -7.75
CA ALA A 67 -2.03 26.31 -7.35
C ALA A 67 -1.56 26.37 -5.89
N LEU A 68 -1.96 25.39 -5.04
CA LEU A 68 -1.50 25.30 -3.66
C LEU A 68 -0.09 24.73 -3.52
N LEU A 69 0.44 24.07 -4.54
CA LEU A 69 1.78 23.48 -4.48
C LEU A 69 2.90 24.52 -4.55
N ASP A 70 2.62 25.68 -5.17
CA ASP A 70 3.62 26.73 -5.39
C ASP A 70 3.04 28.12 -5.08
N TRP A 71 2.10 28.20 -4.12
CA TRP A 71 1.40 29.44 -3.74
C TRP A 71 2.33 30.60 -3.36
N TRP A 72 3.52 30.30 -2.86
CA TRP A 72 4.54 31.29 -2.47
C TRP A 72 5.14 32.02 -3.65
N GLN A 73 5.03 31.52 -4.88
CA GLN A 73 5.47 32.23 -6.07
C GLN A 73 4.71 33.54 -6.27
N GLY A 74 3.47 33.62 -5.77
CA GLY A 74 2.67 34.86 -5.78
C GLY A 74 3.28 36.03 -5.00
N PHE A 75 4.23 35.78 -4.08
CA PHE A 75 4.95 36.86 -3.37
C PHE A 75 6.01 37.51 -4.22
N ASN A 76 6.41 36.94 -5.36
CA ASN A 76 7.47 37.45 -6.26
C ASN A 76 8.78 37.80 -5.52
N ASP A 77 9.10 37.07 -4.44
CA ASP A 77 10.31 37.27 -3.65
C ASP A 77 11.31 36.12 -3.91
N PRO A 78 12.43 36.39 -4.62
CA PRO A 78 13.40 35.34 -4.94
C PRO A 78 14.10 34.77 -3.70
N VAL A 79 14.24 35.57 -2.63
CA VAL A 79 14.86 35.09 -1.38
C VAL A 79 13.98 34.05 -0.70
N LEU A 80 12.67 34.28 -0.66
CA LEU A 80 11.74 33.30 -0.15
C LEU A 80 11.81 32.00 -0.97
N GLY A 81 11.89 32.11 -2.30
CA GLY A 81 12.00 30.95 -3.18
C GLY A 81 13.26 30.12 -2.91
N GLU A 82 14.40 30.74 -2.70
CA GLU A 82 15.66 30.03 -2.35
C GLU A 82 15.60 29.41 -0.96
N LEU A 83 15.05 30.10 0.04
CA LEU A 83 14.86 29.55 1.37
C LEU A 83 13.97 28.30 1.35
N LEU A 84 12.92 28.30 0.55
CA LEU A 84 12.03 27.15 0.40
C LEU A 84 12.72 25.97 -0.26
N LYS A 85 13.51 26.20 -1.31
CA LYS A 85 14.31 25.12 -1.94
C LYS A 85 15.27 24.47 -0.95
N HIS A 86 16.00 25.27 -0.17
CA HIS A 86 16.89 24.73 0.86
C HIS A 86 16.13 23.99 1.94
N ALA A 87 15.03 24.55 2.41
CA ALA A 87 14.20 23.89 3.42
C ALA A 87 13.63 22.55 2.92
N GLU A 88 13.18 22.45 1.66
CA GLU A 88 12.70 21.19 1.08
C GLU A 88 13.83 20.17 0.94
N ALA A 89 15.03 20.61 0.50
CA ALA A 89 16.17 19.71 0.30
C ALA A 89 16.70 19.12 1.62
N ASP A 90 16.72 19.92 2.68
CA ASP A 90 17.33 19.54 3.96
C ASP A 90 16.30 19.15 5.04
N SER A 91 15.02 19.01 4.68
CA SER A 91 13.95 18.71 5.65
C SER A 91 13.96 17.24 6.12
N PRO A 92 14.24 16.97 7.39
CA PRO A 92 14.12 15.63 7.96
C PRO A 92 12.67 15.10 7.87
N THR A 93 11.68 15.97 8.01
CA THR A 93 10.25 15.61 7.95
C THR A 93 9.87 15.09 6.57
N LEU A 94 10.37 15.72 5.50
CA LEU A 94 10.13 15.25 4.13
C LEU A 94 10.87 13.94 3.86
N ALA A 95 12.11 13.81 4.35
CA ALA A 95 12.86 12.56 4.24
C ALA A 95 12.15 11.41 4.96
N GLU A 96 11.61 11.65 6.15
CA GLU A 96 10.79 10.68 6.87
C GLU A 96 9.51 10.30 6.10
N ALA A 97 8.84 11.29 5.49
CA ALA A 97 7.65 11.03 4.68
C ALA A 97 7.97 10.15 3.45
N VAL A 98 9.12 10.35 2.80
CA VAL A 98 9.60 9.48 1.70
C VAL A 98 9.85 8.06 2.21
N ALA A 99 10.54 7.91 3.35
CA ALA A 99 10.78 6.59 3.93
C ALA A 99 9.47 5.84 4.26
N ARG A 100 8.44 6.55 4.72
CA ARG A 100 7.11 5.97 4.96
C ARG A 100 6.39 5.55 3.67
N ILE A 101 6.64 6.23 2.54
CA ILE A 101 6.16 5.81 1.23
C ILE A 101 6.84 4.51 0.82
N ASP A 102 8.15 4.41 0.99
CA ASP A 102 8.91 3.20 0.64
C ASP A 102 8.51 2.00 1.51
N GLU A 103 8.26 2.22 2.81
CA GLU A 103 7.68 1.22 3.71
C GLU A 103 6.31 0.74 3.19
N ALA A 104 5.44 1.66 2.78
CA ALA A 104 4.12 1.30 2.26
C ALA A 104 4.21 0.53 0.94
N ARG A 105 5.16 0.85 0.05
CA ARG A 105 5.44 0.08 -1.18
C ARG A 105 5.90 -1.34 -0.88
N ALA A 106 6.80 -1.50 0.08
CA ALA A 106 7.22 -2.82 0.54
C ALA A 106 6.05 -3.61 1.12
N GLY A 107 5.18 -2.95 1.91
CA GLY A 107 3.95 -3.52 2.44
C GLY A 107 2.98 -3.98 1.34
N MET A 108 2.84 -3.21 0.26
CA MET A 108 2.03 -3.58 -0.90
C MET A 108 2.61 -4.82 -1.60
N THR A 109 3.93 -4.89 -1.77
CA THR A 109 4.61 -6.07 -2.34
C THR A 109 4.37 -7.31 -1.48
N THR A 110 4.47 -7.18 -0.16
CA THR A 110 4.21 -8.27 0.80
C THR A 110 2.75 -8.73 0.73
N ALA A 111 1.80 -7.79 0.67
CA ALA A 111 0.37 -8.12 0.51
C ALA A 111 0.12 -8.88 -0.79
N GLY A 112 0.75 -8.47 -1.91
CA GLY A 112 0.67 -9.14 -3.20
C GLY A 112 1.24 -10.57 -3.16
N ALA A 113 2.31 -10.79 -2.41
CA ALA A 113 2.94 -12.10 -2.26
C ALA A 113 2.02 -13.13 -1.59
N ALA A 114 1.06 -12.71 -0.74
CA ALA A 114 0.08 -13.58 -0.11
C ALA A 114 -0.85 -14.31 -1.12
N GLY A 115 -0.95 -13.83 -2.35
CA GLY A 115 -1.69 -14.49 -3.44
C GLY A 115 -0.93 -15.62 -4.13
N TRP A 116 0.34 -15.83 -3.81
CA TRP A 116 1.21 -16.83 -4.44
C TRP A 116 1.59 -17.95 -3.47
N PRO A 117 1.89 -19.16 -3.96
CA PRO A 117 2.41 -20.23 -3.13
C PRO A 117 3.71 -19.82 -2.44
N GLY A 118 3.76 -19.96 -1.12
CA GLY A 118 4.99 -19.87 -0.35
C GLY A 118 5.72 -21.20 -0.34
N VAL A 119 7.02 -21.21 -0.67
CA VAL A 119 7.86 -22.40 -0.60
C VAL A 119 8.93 -22.17 0.44
N SER A 120 9.08 -23.12 1.37
CA SER A 120 10.13 -23.11 2.38
C SER A 120 10.96 -24.39 2.32
N VAL A 121 12.26 -24.25 2.55
CA VAL A 121 13.20 -25.35 2.63
C VAL A 121 13.85 -25.34 4.01
N GLY A 122 13.74 -26.46 4.72
CA GLY A 122 14.33 -26.64 6.03
C GLY A 122 15.37 -27.77 6.01
N ALA A 123 16.43 -27.61 6.80
CA ALA A 123 17.36 -28.68 7.10
C ALA A 123 17.65 -28.70 8.61
N HIS A 124 17.68 -29.87 9.21
CA HIS A 124 17.98 -30.02 10.62
C HIS A 124 18.94 -31.19 10.87
N ALA A 125 19.75 -31.02 11.90
CA ALA A 125 20.57 -32.10 12.44
C ALA A 125 20.37 -32.11 13.95
N MET A 126 20.00 -33.25 14.50
CA MET A 126 19.79 -33.43 15.95
C MET A 126 20.64 -34.61 16.44
N ARG A 127 21.31 -34.41 17.57
CA ARG A 127 22.06 -35.49 18.24
C ARG A 127 21.45 -35.74 19.61
N ASN A 128 20.97 -36.97 19.79
CA ASN A 128 20.38 -37.45 21.05
C ASN A 128 21.32 -38.49 21.69
N ASN A 129 21.52 -38.40 22.98
CA ASN A 129 22.38 -39.29 23.75
C ASN A 129 21.59 -40.17 24.74
N GLY A 130 20.27 -40.21 24.66
CA GLY A 130 19.40 -40.75 25.69
C GLY A 130 19.29 -39.82 26.91
N SER A 131 18.62 -40.28 27.96
CA SER A 131 18.55 -39.58 29.25
C SER A 131 19.33 -40.36 30.33
N ALA A 132 19.53 -39.75 31.50
CA ALA A 132 20.16 -40.44 32.63
C ALA A 132 19.41 -41.71 33.05
N ASP A 133 18.10 -41.73 32.95
CA ASP A 133 17.24 -42.84 33.29
C ASP A 133 17.11 -43.90 32.18
N PHE A 134 17.38 -43.52 30.93
CA PHE A 134 17.32 -44.38 29.74
C PHE A 134 18.54 -44.12 28.86
N PRO A 135 19.74 -44.66 29.26
CA PRO A 135 20.97 -44.47 28.47
C PRO A 135 20.82 -45.15 27.11
N ALA A 136 21.03 -44.41 26.05
CA ALA A 136 21.07 -44.88 24.67
C ALA A 136 22.31 -44.37 23.96
N PRO A 137 22.87 -45.15 23.00
CA PRO A 137 24.03 -44.69 22.24
C PRO A 137 23.69 -43.38 21.49
N ALA A 138 24.67 -42.47 21.44
CA ALA A 138 24.49 -41.23 20.75
C ALA A 138 24.09 -41.42 19.26
N GLN A 139 22.94 -40.96 18.89
CA GLN A 139 22.43 -41.03 17.53
C GLN A 139 22.29 -39.64 16.92
N THR A 140 22.78 -39.49 15.71
CA THR A 140 22.60 -38.23 14.93
C THR A 140 21.56 -38.47 13.85
N THR A 141 20.45 -37.73 13.95
CA THR A 141 19.40 -37.71 12.93
C THR A 141 19.59 -36.43 12.11
N ARG A 142 19.52 -36.57 10.80
CA ARG A 142 19.55 -35.46 9.83
C ARG A 142 18.30 -35.56 8.98
N GLY A 143 17.70 -34.41 8.68
CA GLY A 143 16.55 -34.36 7.82
C GLY A 143 16.53 -33.06 7.01
N SER A 144 15.87 -33.13 5.88
CA SER A 144 15.53 -31.97 5.06
C SER A 144 14.04 -32.02 4.72
N THR A 145 13.39 -30.87 4.71
CA THR A 145 11.99 -30.69 4.34
C THR A 145 11.86 -29.65 3.25
N VAL A 146 10.92 -29.86 2.36
CA VAL A 146 10.46 -28.85 1.40
C VAL A 146 8.96 -28.76 1.59
N ASP A 147 8.50 -27.58 2.02
CA ASP A 147 7.09 -27.32 2.28
C ASP A 147 6.58 -26.29 1.29
N ALA A 148 5.40 -26.52 0.72
CA ALA A 148 4.68 -25.57 -0.12
C ALA A 148 3.31 -25.32 0.50
N GLN A 149 2.99 -24.04 0.71
CA GLN A 149 1.72 -23.61 1.29
C GLN A 149 1.09 -22.53 0.41
N TRP A 150 -0.18 -22.70 0.09
CA TRP A 150 -0.93 -21.72 -0.67
C TRP A 150 -2.36 -21.62 -0.16
N GLU A 151 -2.84 -20.37 0.00
CA GLU A 151 -4.20 -20.08 0.36
C GLU A 151 -4.98 -19.61 -0.88
N ILE A 152 -5.99 -20.40 -1.27
CA ILE A 152 -6.90 -20.03 -2.35
C ILE A 152 -7.84 -18.94 -1.84
N ASP A 153 -7.85 -17.79 -2.47
CA ASP A 153 -8.63 -16.62 -2.04
C ASP A 153 -10.11 -16.70 -2.48
N LEU A 154 -10.85 -17.65 -1.88
CA LEU A 154 -12.26 -17.90 -2.20
C LEU A 154 -13.18 -16.75 -1.76
N PHE A 155 -12.85 -16.11 -0.64
CA PHE A 155 -13.66 -15.03 -0.03
C PHE A 155 -13.09 -13.63 -0.19
N GLY A 156 -11.98 -13.47 -0.89
CA GLY A 156 -11.39 -12.18 -1.21
C GLY A 156 -10.52 -11.58 -0.09
N ARG A 157 -10.06 -12.36 0.89
CA ARG A 157 -9.17 -11.88 1.96
C ARG A 157 -7.88 -11.28 1.42
N VAL A 158 -7.21 -11.98 0.51
CA VAL A 158 -5.95 -11.53 -0.11
C VAL A 158 -6.22 -10.30 -0.98
N ARG A 159 -7.28 -10.32 -1.77
CA ARG A 159 -7.69 -9.20 -2.62
C ARG A 159 -7.98 -7.95 -1.79
N ARG A 160 -8.76 -8.07 -0.72
CA ARG A 160 -9.03 -6.95 0.22
C ARG A 160 -7.76 -6.47 0.94
N GLY A 161 -6.85 -7.39 1.25
CA GLY A 161 -5.53 -7.06 1.79
C GLY A 161 -4.71 -6.18 0.84
N ASN A 162 -4.72 -6.51 -0.45
CA ASN A 162 -4.05 -5.73 -1.50
C ASN A 162 -4.68 -4.35 -1.70
N GLU A 163 -6.01 -4.26 -1.74
CA GLU A 163 -6.75 -3.00 -1.81
C GLU A 163 -6.39 -2.09 -0.62
N ALA A 164 -6.35 -2.65 0.59
CA ALA A 164 -5.98 -1.91 1.79
C ALA A 164 -4.51 -1.45 1.76
N ALA A 165 -3.59 -2.27 1.24
CA ALA A 165 -2.18 -1.91 1.10
C ALA A 165 -1.99 -0.79 0.07
N LEU A 166 -2.70 -0.83 -1.05
CA LEU A 166 -2.71 0.24 -2.05
C LEU A 166 -3.24 1.55 -1.46
N ALA A 167 -4.36 1.51 -0.76
CA ALA A 167 -4.94 2.69 -0.12
C ALA A 167 -3.99 3.32 0.93
N ARG A 168 -3.21 2.48 1.65
CA ARG A 168 -2.16 2.97 2.56
C ARG A 168 -1.05 3.69 1.81
N LEU A 169 -0.58 3.14 0.68
CA LEU A 169 0.44 3.78 -0.16
C LEU A 169 -0.04 5.15 -0.63
N GLU A 170 -1.23 5.24 -1.21
CA GLU A 170 -1.84 6.51 -1.64
C GLU A 170 -1.97 7.51 -0.49
N SER A 171 -2.34 7.05 0.71
CA SER A 171 -2.41 7.88 1.90
C SER A 171 -1.04 8.46 2.29
N ARG A 172 0.05 7.67 2.18
CA ARG A 172 1.41 8.15 2.46
C ARG A 172 1.88 9.18 1.42
N GLU A 173 1.58 8.96 0.15
CA GLU A 173 1.90 9.92 -0.92
C GLU A 173 1.19 11.27 -0.70
N ARG A 174 -0.09 11.26 -0.34
CA ARG A 174 -0.83 12.48 0.03
C ARG A 174 -0.27 13.13 1.29
N GLY A 175 0.17 12.33 2.27
CA GLY A 175 0.83 12.81 3.49
C GLY A 175 2.13 13.55 3.21
N TRP A 176 2.92 13.12 2.24
CA TRP A 176 4.11 13.85 1.78
C TRP A 176 3.76 15.23 1.21
N HIS A 177 2.73 15.33 0.37
CA HIS A 177 2.27 16.61 -0.16
C HIS A 177 1.80 17.55 0.96
N ALA A 178 1.08 17.04 1.95
CA ALA A 178 0.64 17.83 3.10
C ALA A 178 1.84 18.32 3.94
N ALA A 179 2.84 17.49 4.16
CA ALA A 179 4.07 17.88 4.87
C ALA A 179 4.84 18.98 4.13
N ARG A 180 4.94 18.88 2.79
CA ARG A 180 5.58 19.91 1.95
C ARG A 180 4.87 21.26 2.06
N ILE A 181 3.54 21.27 1.99
CA ILE A 181 2.75 22.51 2.14
C ILE A 181 2.94 23.12 3.53
N SER A 182 2.94 22.29 4.57
CA SER A 182 3.14 22.74 5.94
C SER A 182 4.53 23.34 6.16
N LEU A 183 5.56 22.70 5.60
CA LEU A 183 6.94 23.22 5.63
C LEU A 183 7.03 24.57 4.93
N ALA A 184 6.44 24.68 3.74
CA ALA A 184 6.43 25.95 2.99
C ALA A 184 5.72 27.07 3.76
N ALA A 185 4.60 26.77 4.40
CA ALA A 185 3.88 27.73 5.24
C ALA A 185 4.69 28.17 6.47
N GLU A 186 5.42 27.25 7.10
CA GLU A 186 6.27 27.59 8.24
C GLU A 186 7.44 28.49 7.83
N VAL A 187 8.16 28.15 6.76
CA VAL A 187 9.27 28.95 6.23
C VAL A 187 8.78 30.35 5.85
N ALA A 188 7.66 30.46 5.12
CA ALA A 188 7.09 31.74 4.73
C ALA A 188 6.70 32.60 5.96
N ASN A 189 6.06 32.01 6.96
CA ASN A 189 5.73 32.69 8.21
C ASN A 189 6.97 33.23 8.92
N ARG A 190 8.02 32.42 9.06
CA ARG A 190 9.29 32.85 9.68
C ARG A 190 9.94 33.97 8.87
N TYR A 191 9.94 33.87 7.55
CA TYR A 191 10.49 34.87 6.67
C TYR A 191 9.73 36.20 6.78
N VAL A 192 8.40 36.21 6.73
CA VAL A 192 7.58 37.40 6.88
C VAL A 192 7.82 38.05 8.25
N THR A 193 7.87 37.27 9.32
CA THR A 193 8.17 37.76 10.68
C THR A 193 9.55 38.43 10.73
N TYR A 194 10.56 37.82 10.14
CA TYR A 194 11.91 38.37 10.03
C TYR A 194 11.92 39.71 9.27
N ARG A 195 11.24 39.79 8.12
CA ARG A 195 11.10 41.03 7.33
C ARG A 195 10.40 42.13 8.11
N ALA A 196 9.33 41.82 8.84
CA ALA A 196 8.62 42.76 9.70
C ALA A 196 9.55 43.31 10.81
N CYS A 197 10.33 42.44 11.45
CA CYS A 197 11.31 42.84 12.46
C CYS A 197 12.36 43.76 11.90
N GLN A 198 12.88 43.49 10.67
CA GLN A 198 13.82 44.38 10.01
C GLN A 198 13.24 45.78 9.70
N LEU A 199 11.95 45.82 9.29
CA LEU A 199 11.28 47.09 9.03
C LEU A 199 11.11 47.92 10.32
N THR A 200 10.68 47.26 11.39
CA THR A 200 10.53 47.88 12.73
C THR A 200 11.88 48.46 13.20
N LEU A 201 12.95 47.69 13.08
CA LEU A 201 14.29 48.14 13.46
C LEU A 201 14.76 49.35 12.67
N ARG A 202 14.51 49.37 11.35
CA ARG A 202 14.84 50.54 10.50
C ARG A 202 14.03 51.77 10.89
N ALA A 203 12.74 51.62 11.16
CA ALA A 203 11.88 52.72 11.62
C ALA A 203 12.38 53.28 12.96
N SER A 204 12.63 52.44 13.95
CA SER A 204 13.15 52.88 15.26
C SER A 204 14.54 53.53 15.15
N ALA A 205 15.42 53.04 14.27
CA ALA A 205 16.71 53.65 14.04
C ALA A 205 16.63 55.00 13.33
N ALA A 206 15.61 55.25 12.50
CA ALA A 206 15.35 56.55 11.88
C ALA A 206 14.81 57.54 12.91
N ASP A 207 13.87 57.11 13.75
CA ASP A 207 13.32 57.96 14.83
C ASP A 207 14.40 58.37 15.84
N ALA A 208 15.32 57.49 16.19
CA ALA A 208 16.43 57.83 17.11
C ALA A 208 17.47 58.82 16.53
N LYS A 209 17.44 59.08 15.22
CA LYS A 209 18.34 60.06 14.55
C LYS A 209 17.70 61.42 14.32
N SER A 210 16.39 61.54 14.46
CA SER A 210 15.66 62.79 14.32
C SER A 210 15.66 63.57 15.65
#